data_a66360a7255c73cd1cf84468f2a0e2d7
#
_entry.id   a66360a7255c73cd1cf84468f2a0e2d7
#
_cell.length_a   1.000
_cell.length_b   1.000
_cell.length_c   1.000
_cell.angle_alpha   90.00
_cell.angle_beta   90.00
_cell.angle_gamma   90.00
#
_symmetry.space_group_name_H-M   'P 1'
#
loop_
_entity.id
_entity.type
_entity.pdbx_description
1 polymer ?
#
loop_
_entity_poly.entity_id
_entity_poly.type
_entity_poly.pdbx_seq_one_letter_code
_entity_poly.pdbx_strand_id
1 'polypeptide(L)'
;PNLDSFWFITKDKMKHDIEQLRYLEGLGLDADQFGELSRAYAVLDEEIDWLNEDEATVLLTDQQLAPIKHSYNRPFHLVKAPQVPGSVLNRDLDPKSITRHYMENDPGATYFDDFLNPRTLRALRRFLLESTIWYDFTYARGYIGAILADGFACPLLFQIAEELRRTFPGIFENHRLYQ
;
A
#
# COMPACT_ATOMS: atom_id res chain seq x y z
N PRO A 1 0.09 -18.79 11.60
CA PRO A 1 0.59 -19.74 10.66
C PRO A 1 1.91 -19.22 10.12
N ASN A 2 2.92 -20.08 10.12
CA ASN A 2 4.25 -19.74 9.65
C ASN A 2 4.16 -19.42 8.16
N LEU A 3 4.27 -18.16 7.78
CA LEU A 3 4.29 -17.70 6.38
C LEU A 3 5.55 -18.16 5.62
N ASP A 4 6.46 -18.84 6.31
CA ASP A 4 7.71 -19.36 5.75
C ASP A 4 7.55 -20.54 4.78
N SER A 5 6.33 -20.98 4.47
CA SER A 5 6.13 -22.22 3.70
C SER A 5 5.50 -22.07 2.31
N PHE A 6 5.16 -20.86 1.86
CA PHE A 6 4.56 -20.68 0.53
C PHE A 6 5.27 -19.57 -0.26
N TRP A 7 6.23 -19.99 -1.06
CA TRP A 7 7.01 -19.11 -1.94
C TRP A 7 6.39 -19.08 -3.33
N PHE A 8 5.19 -18.53 -3.46
CA PHE A 8 4.55 -18.36 -4.76
C PHE A 8 4.36 -16.90 -5.10
N ILE A 9 4.45 -16.59 -6.38
CA ILE A 9 4.34 -15.24 -6.93
C ILE A 9 3.36 -15.20 -8.09
N THR A 10 2.73 -14.05 -8.29
CA THR A 10 1.94 -13.75 -9.48
C THR A 10 2.69 -12.79 -10.39
N LYS A 11 2.32 -12.75 -11.67
CA LYS A 11 2.90 -11.82 -12.65
C LYS A 11 2.72 -10.36 -12.23
N ASP A 12 1.53 -10.02 -11.72
CA ASP A 12 1.24 -8.65 -11.24
C ASP A 12 2.11 -8.27 -10.05
N LYS A 13 2.31 -9.19 -9.11
CA LYS A 13 3.20 -8.96 -7.96
C LYS A 13 4.65 -8.76 -8.40
N MET A 14 5.15 -9.60 -9.33
CA MET A 14 6.49 -9.46 -9.90
C MET A 14 6.68 -8.10 -10.55
N LYS A 15 5.76 -7.71 -11.42
CA LYS A 15 5.77 -6.42 -12.10
C LYS A 15 5.76 -5.25 -11.11
N HIS A 16 4.87 -5.31 -10.11
CA HIS A 16 4.79 -4.29 -9.06
C HIS A 16 6.12 -4.13 -8.32
N ASP A 17 6.74 -5.23 -7.89
CA ASP A 17 8.00 -5.19 -7.14
C ASP A 17 9.13 -4.59 -7.96
N ILE A 18 9.25 -4.96 -9.23
CA ILE A 18 10.22 -4.39 -10.16
C ILE A 18 10.00 -2.88 -10.32
N GLU A 19 8.75 -2.46 -10.55
CA GLU A 19 8.42 -1.04 -10.73
C GLU A 19 8.70 -0.23 -9.47
N GLN A 20 8.34 -0.74 -8.29
CA GLN A 20 8.61 -0.07 -7.02
C GLN A 20 10.11 0.06 -6.74
N LEU A 21 10.88 -1.00 -6.93
CA LEU A 21 12.33 -0.99 -6.73
C LEU A 21 13.04 0.00 -7.67
N ARG A 22 12.65 0.04 -8.95
CA ARG A 22 13.14 1.03 -9.91
C ARG A 22 12.78 2.46 -9.53
N TYR A 23 11.58 2.67 -9.00
CA TYR A 23 11.17 3.98 -8.49
C TYR A 23 12.05 4.42 -7.32
N LEU A 24 12.31 3.55 -6.34
CA LEU A 24 13.16 3.83 -5.17
C LEU A 24 14.63 4.09 -5.58
N GLU A 25 15.17 3.30 -6.51
CA GLU A 25 16.49 3.52 -7.11
C GLU A 25 16.57 4.91 -7.78
N GLY A 26 15.54 5.27 -8.57
CA GLY A 26 15.44 6.56 -9.25
C GLY A 26 15.34 7.77 -8.32
N LEU A 27 14.91 7.59 -7.07
CA LEU A 27 14.96 8.62 -6.03
C LEU A 27 16.36 8.80 -5.42
N GLY A 28 17.31 7.95 -5.75
CA GLY A 28 18.65 7.94 -5.16
C GLY A 28 18.69 7.42 -3.72
N LEU A 29 17.67 6.70 -3.29
CA LEU A 29 17.61 6.02 -1.99
C LEU A 29 18.38 4.73 -2.12
N ASP A 30 19.46 4.56 -1.36
CA ASP A 30 20.28 3.33 -1.32
C ASP A 30 20.35 2.60 -2.68
N ALA A 31 20.87 3.33 -3.69
CA ALA A 31 20.81 2.92 -5.10
C ALA A 31 21.45 1.54 -5.34
N ASP A 32 22.46 1.17 -4.53
CA ASP A 32 23.09 -0.14 -4.65
C ASP A 32 22.12 -1.25 -4.25
N GLN A 33 21.44 -1.13 -3.10
CA GLN A 33 20.49 -2.13 -2.62
C GLN A 33 19.27 -2.24 -3.55
N PHE A 34 18.61 -1.13 -3.88
CA PHE A 34 17.40 -1.16 -4.71
C PHE A 34 17.71 -1.54 -6.15
N GLY A 35 18.85 -1.11 -6.70
CA GLY A 35 19.27 -1.49 -8.03
C GLY A 35 19.65 -2.97 -8.14
N GLU A 36 20.32 -3.54 -7.14
CA GLU A 36 20.62 -4.97 -7.10
C GLU A 36 19.34 -5.81 -7.00
N LEU A 37 18.41 -5.43 -6.12
CA LEU A 37 17.12 -6.11 -5.99
C LEU A 37 16.30 -6.00 -7.27
N SER A 38 16.19 -4.82 -7.87
CA SER A 38 15.46 -4.61 -9.13
C SER A 38 15.98 -5.53 -10.23
N ARG A 39 17.30 -5.67 -10.35
CA ARG A 39 17.92 -6.60 -11.31
C ARG A 39 17.61 -8.05 -10.98
N ALA A 40 17.69 -8.43 -9.69
CA ALA A 40 17.39 -9.81 -9.27
C ALA A 40 15.94 -10.21 -9.57
N TYR A 41 14.99 -9.32 -9.30
CA TYR A 41 13.59 -9.55 -9.66
C TYR A 41 13.36 -9.58 -11.19
N ALA A 42 14.05 -8.74 -11.95
CA ALA A 42 13.93 -8.74 -13.42
C ALA A 42 14.48 -10.03 -14.04
N VAL A 43 15.62 -10.54 -13.55
CA VAL A 43 16.16 -11.85 -13.97
C VAL A 43 15.19 -12.97 -13.65
N LEU A 44 14.61 -12.95 -12.44
CA LEU A 44 13.62 -13.95 -12.03
C LEU A 44 12.36 -13.90 -12.90
N ASP A 45 11.88 -12.70 -13.28
CA ASP A 45 10.74 -12.53 -14.17
C ASP A 45 10.98 -13.16 -15.56
N GLU A 46 12.20 -13.05 -16.08
CA GLU A 46 12.62 -13.67 -17.35
C GLU A 46 12.77 -15.21 -17.26
N GLU A 47 13.11 -15.74 -16.08
CA GLU A 47 13.27 -17.18 -15.85
C GLU A 47 11.94 -17.93 -15.64
N ILE A 48 10.88 -17.21 -15.24
CA ILE A 48 9.58 -17.81 -14.98
C ILE A 48 8.80 -17.97 -16.28
N ASP A 49 8.36 -19.20 -16.56
CA ASP A 49 7.40 -19.45 -17.62
C ASP A 49 5.98 -19.11 -17.14
N TRP A 50 5.51 -17.92 -17.53
CA TRP A 50 4.15 -17.45 -17.21
C TRP A 50 3.14 -18.11 -18.14
N LEU A 51 2.62 -19.28 -17.73
CA LEU A 51 1.77 -20.17 -18.55
C LEU A 51 0.42 -19.56 -18.98
N ASN A 52 -0.08 -18.52 -18.30
CA ASN A 52 -1.29 -17.77 -18.68
C ASN A 52 -1.19 -16.32 -18.21
N GLU A 53 -1.65 -15.39 -19.04
CA GLU A 53 -1.45 -13.95 -18.80
C GLU A 53 -2.19 -13.36 -17.59
N ASP A 54 -3.29 -13.97 -17.11
CA ASP A 54 -4.20 -13.29 -16.17
C ASP A 54 -4.26 -13.84 -14.73
N GLU A 55 -3.78 -15.05 -14.43
CA GLU A 55 -3.94 -15.62 -13.06
C GLU A 55 -2.83 -16.62 -12.65
N ALA A 56 -1.73 -16.68 -13.36
CA ALA A 56 -0.71 -17.68 -13.07
C ALA A 56 0.00 -17.38 -11.74
N THR A 57 -0.23 -18.25 -10.77
CA THR A 57 0.56 -18.33 -9.54
C THR A 57 1.65 -19.34 -9.73
N VAL A 58 2.90 -18.94 -9.62
CA VAL A 58 4.08 -19.81 -9.78
C VAL A 58 4.74 -20.05 -8.44
N LEU A 59 5.06 -21.29 -8.14
CA LEU A 59 5.85 -21.65 -6.96
C LEU A 59 7.33 -21.46 -7.28
N LEU A 60 7.99 -20.61 -6.48
CA LEU A 60 9.43 -20.35 -6.60
C LEU A 60 10.23 -21.52 -6.01
N THR A 61 11.28 -21.93 -6.69
CA THR A 61 12.30 -22.83 -6.15
C THR A 61 13.20 -22.10 -5.14
N ASP A 62 13.88 -22.84 -4.28
CA ASP A 62 14.84 -22.24 -3.34
C ASP A 62 15.95 -21.45 -4.05
N GLN A 63 16.36 -21.90 -5.24
CA GLN A 63 17.37 -21.20 -6.05
C GLN A 63 16.85 -19.85 -6.57
N GLN A 64 15.61 -19.81 -7.06
CA GLN A 64 14.96 -18.58 -7.52
C GLN A 64 14.69 -17.59 -6.38
N LEU A 65 14.33 -18.12 -5.21
CA LEU A 65 14.06 -17.31 -4.05
C LEU A 65 15.34 -16.73 -3.41
N ALA A 66 16.45 -17.43 -3.44
CA ALA A 66 17.67 -17.07 -2.72
C ALA A 66 18.09 -15.59 -2.88
N PRO A 67 18.15 -15.00 -4.10
CA PRO A 67 18.59 -13.62 -4.29
C PRO A 67 17.60 -12.56 -3.75
N ILE A 68 16.32 -12.90 -3.60
CA ILE A 68 15.25 -11.97 -3.17
C ILE A 68 14.67 -12.28 -1.79
N LYS A 69 15.12 -13.36 -1.14
CA LYS A 69 14.54 -13.90 0.09
C LYS A 69 14.40 -12.88 1.23
N HIS A 70 15.33 -11.95 1.33
CA HIS A 70 15.35 -10.96 2.42
C HIS A 70 14.37 -9.80 2.19
N SER A 71 13.89 -9.58 0.97
CA SER A 71 12.94 -8.54 0.59
C SER A 71 11.55 -9.08 0.22
N TYR A 72 11.47 -10.36 -0.13
CA TYR A 72 10.25 -10.98 -0.65
C TYR A 72 9.14 -11.07 0.40
N ASN A 73 7.95 -10.61 0.03
CA ASN A 73 6.72 -10.63 0.85
C ASN A 73 6.88 -10.07 2.27
N ARG A 74 7.62 -8.99 2.40
CA ARG A 74 7.79 -8.27 3.68
C ARG A 74 8.10 -6.80 3.48
N PRO A 75 7.73 -5.94 4.44
CA PRO A 75 8.20 -4.56 4.45
C PRO A 75 9.67 -4.53 4.88
N PHE A 76 10.58 -4.21 3.97
CA PHE A 76 12.02 -4.11 4.25
C PHE A 76 12.55 -2.67 4.18
N HIS A 77 11.75 -1.74 3.63
CA HIS A 77 12.03 -0.31 3.63
C HIS A 77 10.77 0.47 4.00
N LEU A 78 10.84 1.25 5.08
CA LEU A 78 9.70 2.03 5.59
C LEU A 78 10.08 3.50 5.74
N VAL A 79 9.36 4.36 5.06
CA VAL A 79 9.47 5.81 5.21
C VAL A 79 8.68 6.27 6.42
N LYS A 80 9.24 7.17 7.22
CA LYS A 80 8.52 7.76 8.36
C LYS A 80 7.41 8.69 7.88
N ALA A 81 6.20 8.47 8.38
CA ALA A 81 5.05 9.33 8.18
C ALA A 81 4.53 9.84 9.54
N PRO A 82 5.18 10.83 10.14
CA PRO A 82 4.76 11.40 11.42
C PRO A 82 3.44 12.16 11.25
N GLN A 83 2.78 12.45 12.37
CA GLN A 83 1.66 13.38 12.39
C GLN A 83 2.08 14.74 11.81
N VAL A 84 1.15 15.38 11.10
CA VAL A 84 1.35 16.75 10.60
C VAL A 84 0.73 17.75 11.56
N PRO A 85 1.30 18.94 11.70
CA PRO A 85 0.70 20.00 12.52
C PRO A 85 -0.64 20.47 11.96
N GLY A 86 -1.64 20.60 12.82
CA GLY A 86 -2.97 21.10 12.49
C GLY A 86 -3.87 20.05 11.86
N SER A 87 -4.92 20.49 11.16
CA SER A 87 -5.86 19.63 10.47
C SER A 87 -5.22 18.87 9.32
N VAL A 88 -5.58 17.60 9.18
CA VAL A 88 -5.19 16.76 8.03
C VAL A 88 -6.20 16.87 6.88
N LEU A 89 -7.45 17.21 7.21
CA LEU A 89 -8.51 17.36 6.22
C LEU A 89 -8.45 18.74 5.54
N ASN A 90 -9.01 18.81 4.36
CA ASN A 90 -9.24 20.09 3.69
C ASN A 90 -10.28 20.91 4.46
N ARG A 91 -10.00 22.19 4.65
CA ARG A 91 -10.88 23.12 5.41
C ARG A 91 -12.14 23.51 4.65
N ASP A 92 -12.13 23.34 3.33
CA ASP A 92 -13.24 23.69 2.44
C ASP A 92 -14.29 22.57 2.31
N LEU A 93 -14.10 21.44 3.00
CA LEU A 93 -15.10 20.38 3.05
C LEU A 93 -16.39 20.89 3.72
N ASP A 94 -17.53 20.44 3.20
CA ASP A 94 -18.85 20.58 3.84
C ASP A 94 -19.30 19.25 4.48
N PRO A 95 -18.95 19.01 5.76
CA PRO A 95 -19.28 17.76 6.42
C PRO A 95 -20.77 17.47 6.52
N LYS A 96 -21.60 18.52 6.58
CA LYS A 96 -23.06 18.37 6.67
C LYS A 96 -23.63 17.86 5.35
N SER A 97 -23.21 18.44 4.24
CA SER A 97 -23.64 18.01 2.91
C SER A 97 -23.18 16.59 2.59
N ILE A 98 -21.90 16.27 2.89
CA ILE A 98 -21.33 14.95 2.69
C ILE A 98 -22.08 13.89 3.52
N THR A 99 -22.33 14.16 4.81
CA THR A 99 -23.07 13.26 5.68
C THR A 99 -24.49 13.03 5.18
N ARG A 100 -25.18 14.10 4.75
CA ARG A 100 -26.52 14.00 4.21
C ARG A 100 -26.55 13.13 2.94
N HIS A 101 -25.64 13.35 1.98
CA HIS A 101 -25.55 12.53 0.77
C HIS A 101 -25.30 11.05 1.10
N TYR A 102 -24.43 10.78 2.09
CA TYR A 102 -24.20 9.40 2.53
C TYR A 102 -25.47 8.74 3.07
N MET A 103 -26.25 9.47 3.90
CA MET A 103 -27.47 8.95 4.51
C MET A 103 -28.63 8.80 3.53
N GLU A 104 -28.70 9.64 2.50
CA GLU A 104 -29.75 9.61 1.47
C GLU A 104 -29.51 8.56 0.40
N ASN A 105 -28.28 8.07 0.22
CA ASN A 105 -27.92 7.04 -0.75
C ASN A 105 -28.06 5.64 -0.15
N ASP A 106 -28.79 4.75 -0.80
CA ASP A 106 -28.82 3.32 -0.49
C ASP A 106 -27.84 2.59 -1.45
N PRO A 107 -26.82 1.90 -0.96
CA PRO A 107 -26.59 1.34 0.39
C PRO A 107 -25.72 2.20 1.35
N GLY A 108 -25.73 3.51 1.29
CA GLY A 108 -24.91 4.37 2.14
C GLY A 108 -23.50 4.56 1.54
N ALA A 109 -23.45 5.28 0.42
CA ALA A 109 -22.19 5.61 -0.26
C ALA A 109 -22.18 7.10 -0.64
N THR A 110 -21.01 7.70 -0.56
CA THR A 110 -20.78 9.06 -1.05
C THR A 110 -19.37 9.17 -1.60
N TYR A 111 -19.17 10.10 -2.49
CA TYR A 111 -17.83 10.44 -2.99
C TYR A 111 -17.69 11.97 -2.98
N PHE A 112 -16.49 12.44 -2.79
CA PHE A 112 -16.13 13.85 -2.83
C PHE A 112 -14.62 13.99 -3.06
N ASP A 113 -14.25 15.08 -3.69
CA ASP A 113 -12.86 15.42 -3.99
C ASP A 113 -12.22 16.23 -2.86
N ASP A 114 -10.91 16.44 -2.98
CA ASP A 114 -10.13 17.31 -2.10
C ASP A 114 -10.24 16.98 -0.60
N PHE A 115 -10.33 15.70 -0.29
CA PHE A 115 -10.49 15.19 1.08
C PHE A 115 -9.37 15.64 2.02
N LEU A 116 -8.12 15.46 1.62
CA LEU A 116 -6.94 15.84 2.41
C LEU A 116 -6.41 17.21 2.01
N ASN A 117 -5.89 17.97 2.98
CA ASN A 117 -5.14 19.16 2.63
C ASN A 117 -3.86 18.79 1.84
N PRO A 118 -3.29 19.74 1.05
CA PRO A 118 -2.16 19.42 0.15
C PRO A 118 -0.89 18.93 0.88
N ARG A 119 -0.68 19.34 2.12
CA ARG A 119 0.46 18.91 2.94
C ARG A 119 0.31 17.45 3.36
N THR A 120 -0.86 17.10 3.86
CA THR A 120 -1.19 15.74 4.27
C THR A 120 -1.14 14.78 3.08
N LEU A 121 -1.73 15.19 1.96
CA LEU A 121 -1.72 14.40 0.73
C LEU A 121 -0.30 14.09 0.26
N ARG A 122 0.60 15.09 0.24
CA ARG A 122 2.01 14.87 -0.13
C ARG A 122 2.72 13.92 0.83
N ALA A 123 2.51 14.08 2.14
CA ALA A 123 3.13 13.22 3.14
C ALA A 123 2.63 11.76 3.04
N LEU A 124 1.33 11.58 2.86
CA LEU A 124 0.73 10.26 2.67
C LEU A 124 1.21 9.62 1.37
N ARG A 125 1.19 10.34 0.25
CA ARG A 125 1.69 9.83 -1.04
C ARG A 125 3.15 9.42 -0.95
N ARG A 126 3.98 10.23 -0.30
CA ARG A 126 5.38 9.88 -0.08
C ARG A 126 5.50 8.55 0.67
N PHE A 127 4.80 8.40 1.78
CA PHE A 127 4.79 7.17 2.56
C PHE A 127 4.36 5.96 1.72
N LEU A 128 3.26 6.08 0.97
CA LEU A 128 2.70 5.00 0.17
C LEU A 128 3.58 4.61 -1.02
N LEU A 129 4.25 5.56 -1.67
CA LEU A 129 5.08 5.31 -2.84
C LEU A 129 6.50 4.85 -2.48
N GLU A 130 7.04 5.37 -1.38
CA GLU A 130 8.43 5.09 -0.99
C GLU A 130 8.58 3.91 -0.02
N SER A 131 7.48 3.41 0.61
CA SER A 131 7.54 2.27 1.52
C SER A 131 7.22 0.96 0.83
N THR A 132 7.99 -0.10 1.11
CA THR A 132 7.77 -1.44 0.53
C THR A 132 6.72 -2.23 1.31
N ILE A 133 5.52 -1.66 1.42
CA ILE A 133 4.39 -2.22 2.20
C ILE A 133 3.38 -2.99 1.35
N TRP A 134 3.50 -2.94 0.02
CA TRP A 134 2.57 -3.53 -0.94
C TRP A 134 3.01 -4.96 -1.30
N TYR A 135 2.69 -5.92 -0.47
CA TYR A 135 3.13 -7.30 -0.69
C TYR A 135 2.02 -8.35 -0.53
N ASP A 136 0.84 -8.00 -0.04
CA ASP A 136 -0.30 -8.92 0.01
C ASP A 136 -0.98 -8.99 -1.37
N PHE A 137 -0.75 -10.10 -2.08
CA PHE A 137 -1.27 -10.36 -3.42
C PHE A 137 -2.26 -11.55 -3.45
N THR A 138 -2.88 -11.86 -2.31
CA THR A 138 -3.87 -12.95 -2.19
C THR A 138 -5.21 -12.61 -2.86
N TYR A 139 -5.35 -11.40 -3.37
CA TYR A 139 -6.56 -10.90 -4.01
C TYR A 139 -6.61 -11.26 -5.50
N ALA A 140 -7.82 -11.59 -5.99
CA ALA A 140 -8.05 -11.82 -7.41
C ALA A 140 -7.80 -10.55 -8.26
N ARG A 141 -7.51 -10.72 -9.54
CA ARG A 141 -7.37 -9.63 -10.54
C ARG A 141 -6.21 -8.67 -10.31
N GLY A 142 -5.09 -9.18 -9.78
CA GLY A 142 -3.84 -8.41 -9.65
C GLY A 142 -3.88 -7.30 -8.59
N TYR A 143 -4.84 -7.30 -7.68
CA TYR A 143 -4.83 -6.38 -6.55
C TYR A 143 -3.71 -6.73 -5.58
N ILE A 144 -2.94 -5.71 -5.19
CA ILE A 144 -1.87 -5.83 -4.21
C ILE A 144 -2.23 -4.95 -3.01
N GLY A 145 -2.26 -5.55 -1.84
CA GLY A 145 -2.64 -4.92 -0.58
C GLY A 145 -1.45 -4.59 0.32
N ALA A 146 -1.71 -3.73 1.29
CA ALA A 146 -0.81 -3.45 2.41
C ALA A 146 -1.51 -3.82 3.72
N ILE A 147 -0.80 -4.51 4.62
CA ILE A 147 -1.35 -4.98 5.88
C ILE A 147 -1.12 -3.93 6.96
N LEU A 148 -2.21 -3.53 7.65
CA LEU A 148 -2.14 -2.48 8.67
C LEU A 148 -1.13 -2.81 9.78
N ALA A 149 -1.18 -4.03 10.29
CA ALA A 149 -0.31 -4.49 11.37
C ALA A 149 1.16 -4.72 10.93
N ASP A 150 1.43 -4.70 9.61
CA ASP A 150 2.73 -5.01 9.06
C ASP A 150 3.22 -3.93 8.09
N GLY A 151 3.53 -2.78 8.65
CA GLY A 151 4.18 -1.67 7.97
C GLY A 151 3.24 -0.58 7.44
N PHE A 152 1.94 -0.85 7.21
CA PHE A 152 1.02 0.18 6.74
C PHE A 152 0.59 1.14 7.85
N ALA A 153 0.53 0.71 9.12
CA ALA A 153 0.21 1.58 10.23
C ALA A 153 1.28 2.64 10.45
N CYS A 154 0.88 3.91 10.39
CA CYS A 154 1.77 5.04 10.69
C CYS A 154 1.03 6.14 11.43
N PRO A 155 1.73 7.04 12.18
CA PRO A 155 1.10 8.11 12.94
C PRO A 155 0.21 9.03 12.10
N LEU A 156 0.57 9.28 10.84
CA LEU A 156 -0.23 10.09 9.91
C LEU A 156 -1.57 9.41 9.57
N LEU A 157 -1.56 8.10 9.32
CA LEU A 157 -2.78 7.34 9.01
C LEU A 157 -3.76 7.39 10.19
N PHE A 158 -3.27 7.19 11.41
CA PHE A 158 -4.10 7.29 12.62
C PHE A 158 -4.64 8.71 12.84
N GLN A 159 -3.85 9.75 12.54
CA GLN A 159 -4.32 11.13 12.59
C GLN A 159 -5.46 11.38 11.59
N ILE A 160 -5.34 10.86 10.36
CA ILE A 160 -6.41 10.96 9.34
C ILE A 160 -7.67 10.25 9.83
N ALA A 161 -7.55 9.02 10.33
CA ALA A 161 -8.69 8.25 10.81
C ALA A 161 -9.41 8.92 11.99
N GLU A 162 -8.65 9.50 12.93
CA GLU A 162 -9.22 10.19 14.08
C GLU A 162 -9.92 11.49 13.67
N GLU A 163 -9.35 12.25 12.75
CA GLU A 163 -9.98 13.50 12.26
C GLU A 163 -11.23 13.20 11.42
N LEU A 164 -11.24 12.10 10.64
CA LEU A 164 -12.43 11.59 9.99
C LEU A 164 -13.58 11.32 10.96
N ARG A 165 -13.30 10.61 12.03
CA ARG A 165 -14.31 10.29 13.06
C ARG A 165 -14.88 11.55 13.72
N ARG A 166 -14.03 12.54 13.98
CA ARG A 166 -14.47 13.82 14.57
C ARG A 166 -15.27 14.67 13.59
N THR A 167 -14.89 14.67 12.33
CA THR A 167 -15.51 15.52 11.30
C THR A 167 -16.84 14.94 10.81
N PHE A 168 -16.95 13.63 10.74
CA PHE A 168 -18.14 12.91 10.25
C PHE A 168 -18.71 11.96 11.32
N PRO A 169 -19.11 12.45 12.52
CA PRO A 169 -19.57 11.56 13.59
C PRO A 169 -20.82 10.77 13.19
N GLY A 170 -21.72 11.34 12.40
CA GLY A 170 -22.91 10.64 11.90
C GLY A 170 -22.60 9.41 11.03
N ILE A 171 -21.39 9.31 10.47
CA ILE A 171 -20.96 8.17 9.66
C ILE A 171 -20.06 7.24 10.48
N PHE A 172 -19.08 7.79 11.23
CA PHE A 172 -17.98 7.04 11.81
C PHE A 172 -17.99 6.90 13.33
N GLU A 173 -18.97 7.46 14.05
CA GLU A 173 -18.99 7.47 15.53
C GLU A 173 -18.77 6.07 16.12
N ASN A 174 -19.40 5.06 15.53
CA ASN A 174 -19.35 3.68 16.00
C ASN A 174 -18.32 2.81 15.26
N HIS A 175 -17.56 3.40 14.32
CA HIS A 175 -16.55 2.68 13.57
C HIS A 175 -15.19 2.80 14.27
N ARG A 176 -14.44 1.70 14.26
CA ARG A 176 -13.05 1.65 14.71
C ARG A 176 -12.17 1.26 13.54
N LEU A 177 -10.97 1.81 13.50
CA LEU A 177 -9.94 1.31 12.60
C LEU A 177 -9.52 -0.08 13.12
N TYR A 178 -9.77 -1.12 12.35
CA TYR A 178 -9.37 -2.48 12.73
C TYR A 178 -7.85 -2.64 12.56
N GLN A 179 -7.28 -3.33 13.52
CA GLN A 179 -5.88 -3.75 13.49
C GLN A 179 -5.76 -5.13 12.85
#